data_90f63d9f9755694b288bfb2aaf056c5c
#
_entry.id   90f63d9f9755694b288bfb2aaf056c5c
#
_cell.length_a   1.000
_cell.length_b   1.000
_cell.length_c   1.000
_cell.angle_alpha   90.00
_cell.angle_beta   90.00
_cell.angle_gamma   90.00
#
_symmetry.space_group_name_H-M   'P 1'
#
loop_
_entity.id
_entity.type
_entity.pdbx_description
1 polymer ?
#
loop_
_entity_poly.entity_id
_entity_poly.type
_entity_poly.pdbx_seq_one_letter_code
_entity_poly.pdbx_strand_id
1 'polypeptide(L)'
;MTFSPGSAAPVDVRCYMVTAGFDRSVPALAAQCAAAGAGIVQVRVKDVPARELLEATLTVAQAVEAANPATRVVVDDSVEVAAAAMRRGAHVHGVHVGQDDLPVPDVRALLGSDAVVGLTTGTLELVEQANEWADLLTYVGAGPFRPTPTKDSGRSPIGVDGYPRLVAASRVPVVAIGDVHPEDAAALASTGVAGVALVSALARSRDPQRDVRRVLSAFGTATAE
;
A
#
# COMPACT_ATOMS: atom_id res chain seq x y z
N MET A 1 -3.45 26.82 10.63
CA MET A 1 -2.30 26.62 9.74
C MET A 1 -2.84 25.94 8.50
N THR A 2 -2.87 26.63 7.37
CA THR A 2 -3.30 26.05 6.09
C THR A 2 -2.14 25.22 5.53
N PHE A 3 -2.31 23.91 5.48
CA PHE A 3 -1.38 23.02 4.78
C PHE A 3 -1.59 23.22 3.27
N SER A 4 -0.57 23.71 2.58
CA SER A 4 -0.50 23.57 1.12
C SER A 4 0.07 22.19 0.82
N PRO A 5 -0.57 21.39 -0.05
CA PRO A 5 0.01 20.12 -0.47
C PRO A 5 1.33 20.42 -1.20
N GLY A 6 2.42 19.88 -0.66
CA GLY A 6 3.71 19.92 -1.32
C GLY A 6 3.62 19.19 -2.68
N SER A 7 4.32 19.71 -3.68
CA SER A 7 4.40 19.16 -5.05
C SER A 7 5.18 17.84 -5.10
N ALA A 8 4.82 16.85 -4.29
CA ALA A 8 5.35 15.51 -4.44
C ALA A 8 4.71 14.85 -5.67
N ALA A 9 5.53 14.20 -6.51
CA ALA A 9 5.01 13.46 -7.66
C ALA A 9 3.96 12.43 -7.23
N PRO A 10 2.89 12.24 -8.02
CA PRO A 10 1.83 11.28 -7.70
C PRO A 10 2.41 9.90 -7.39
N VAL A 11 1.90 9.25 -6.34
CA VAL A 11 2.33 7.91 -5.96
C VAL A 11 1.64 6.89 -6.86
N ASP A 12 2.42 6.05 -7.53
CA ASP A 12 1.86 4.96 -8.35
C ASP A 12 1.33 3.84 -7.45
N VAL A 13 0.02 3.70 -7.38
CA VAL A 13 -0.66 2.68 -6.56
C VAL A 13 -1.15 1.48 -7.37
N ARG A 14 -0.91 1.43 -8.70
CA ARG A 14 -1.44 0.39 -9.60
C ARG A 14 -1.04 -1.02 -9.19
N CYS A 15 0.22 -1.21 -8.83
CA CYS A 15 0.74 -2.49 -8.32
C CYS A 15 1.44 -2.26 -6.99
N TYR A 16 0.90 -2.83 -5.94
CA TYR A 16 1.30 -2.62 -4.57
C TYR A 16 1.67 -3.97 -3.92
N MET A 17 2.94 -4.17 -3.59
CA MET A 17 3.39 -5.34 -2.86
C MET A 17 3.25 -5.11 -1.35
N VAL A 18 2.68 -6.10 -0.63
CA VAL A 18 2.72 -6.15 0.85
C VAL A 18 3.49 -7.39 1.28
N THR A 19 4.47 -7.25 2.18
CA THR A 19 5.23 -8.42 2.66
C THR A 19 4.38 -9.32 3.55
N ALA A 20 4.60 -10.64 3.46
CA ALA A 20 3.92 -11.63 4.29
C ALA A 20 4.81 -12.04 5.48
N GLY A 21 5.23 -11.08 6.30
CA GLY A 21 6.25 -11.26 7.33
C GLY A 21 7.64 -10.88 6.83
N PHE A 22 8.68 -11.38 7.52
CA PHE A 22 10.07 -11.12 7.16
C PHE A 22 10.95 -12.36 7.34
N ASP A 23 11.64 -12.72 6.29
CA ASP A 23 12.73 -13.67 6.27
C ASP A 23 13.81 -13.22 5.27
N ARG A 24 14.85 -14.01 5.10
CA ARG A 24 16.00 -13.66 4.23
C ARG A 24 15.65 -13.50 2.74
N SER A 25 14.50 -14.02 2.30
CA SER A 25 14.06 -13.94 0.90
C SER A 25 13.28 -12.64 0.61
N VAL A 26 12.67 -12.02 1.63
CA VAL A 26 11.78 -10.86 1.48
C VAL A 26 12.46 -9.65 0.82
N PRO A 27 13.69 -9.24 1.18
CA PRO A 27 14.35 -8.11 0.51
C PRO A 27 14.59 -8.36 -0.98
N ALA A 28 14.98 -9.59 -1.35
CA ALA A 28 15.19 -9.96 -2.76
C ALA A 28 13.86 -9.97 -3.54
N LEU A 29 12.78 -10.46 -2.94
CA LEU A 29 11.45 -10.42 -3.53
C LEU A 29 10.96 -8.98 -3.73
N ALA A 30 11.13 -8.11 -2.73
CA ALA A 30 10.77 -6.70 -2.81
C ALA A 30 11.54 -5.98 -3.92
N ALA A 31 12.86 -6.25 -4.03
CA ALA A 31 13.69 -5.71 -5.10
C ALA A 31 13.23 -6.18 -6.49
N GLN A 32 12.85 -7.45 -6.66
CA GLN A 32 12.31 -7.98 -7.92
C GLN A 32 10.99 -7.30 -8.29
N CYS A 33 10.09 -7.10 -7.33
CA CYS A 33 8.83 -6.40 -7.56
C CYS A 33 9.06 -4.93 -7.93
N ALA A 34 9.97 -4.24 -7.24
CA ALA A 34 10.35 -2.86 -7.53
C ALA A 34 10.97 -2.73 -8.93
N ALA A 35 11.92 -3.60 -9.29
CA ALA A 35 12.54 -3.62 -10.61
C ALA A 35 11.53 -3.88 -11.75
N ALA A 36 10.44 -4.58 -11.46
CA ALA A 36 9.35 -4.81 -12.41
C ALA A 36 8.36 -3.64 -12.50
N GLY A 37 8.48 -2.61 -11.63
CA GLY A 37 7.68 -1.40 -11.65
C GLY A 37 6.58 -1.33 -10.58
N ALA A 38 6.60 -2.18 -9.54
CA ALA A 38 5.71 -2.01 -8.41
C ALA A 38 5.88 -0.59 -7.83
N GLY A 39 4.77 0.16 -7.70
CA GLY A 39 4.84 1.53 -7.25
C GLY A 39 5.00 1.68 -5.74
N ILE A 40 4.48 0.71 -4.97
CA ILE A 40 4.62 0.67 -3.50
C ILE A 40 5.07 -0.72 -3.05
N VAL A 41 5.94 -0.74 -2.03
CA VAL A 41 6.25 -1.90 -1.19
C VAL A 41 5.91 -1.57 0.26
N GLN A 42 5.00 -2.32 0.88
CA GLN A 42 4.68 -2.20 2.30
C GLN A 42 5.43 -3.28 3.09
N VAL A 43 6.17 -2.85 4.09
CA VAL A 43 6.81 -3.75 5.05
C VAL A 43 5.82 -4.06 6.17
N ARG A 44 5.31 -5.29 6.16
CA ARG A 44 4.35 -5.80 7.13
C ARG A 44 4.95 -7.01 7.86
N VAL A 45 5.32 -6.80 9.12
CA VAL A 45 5.81 -7.83 10.03
C VAL A 45 5.05 -7.70 11.33
N LYS A 46 4.25 -8.69 11.68
CA LYS A 46 3.41 -8.68 12.90
C LYS A 46 4.10 -9.41 14.05
N ASP A 47 3.70 -9.05 15.25
CA ASP A 47 4.10 -9.72 16.50
C ASP A 47 5.61 -9.72 16.74
N VAL A 48 6.29 -8.64 16.32
CA VAL A 48 7.73 -8.41 16.55
C VAL A 48 7.96 -7.10 17.29
N PRO A 49 9.06 -6.97 18.05
CA PRO A 49 9.45 -5.71 18.65
C PRO A 49 9.72 -4.63 17.59
N ALA A 50 9.46 -3.34 17.90
CA ALA A 50 9.70 -2.22 16.99
C ALA A 50 11.15 -2.16 16.46
N ARG A 51 12.13 -2.61 17.24
CA ARG A 51 13.53 -2.73 16.79
C ARG A 51 13.66 -3.69 15.61
N GLU A 52 13.07 -4.87 15.69
CA GLU A 52 13.13 -5.89 14.64
C GLU A 52 12.37 -5.43 13.39
N LEU A 53 11.21 -4.79 13.56
CA LEU A 53 10.48 -4.18 12.46
C LEU A 53 11.31 -3.09 11.76
N LEU A 54 12.02 -2.25 12.54
CA LEU A 54 12.90 -1.24 11.98
C LEU A 54 14.04 -1.84 11.17
N GLU A 55 14.71 -2.88 11.68
CA GLU A 55 15.80 -3.58 10.98
C GLU A 55 15.31 -4.23 9.67
N ALA A 56 14.15 -4.90 9.71
CA ALA A 56 13.49 -5.44 8.53
C ALA A 56 13.15 -4.34 7.52
N THR A 57 12.59 -3.23 7.99
CA THR A 57 12.23 -2.08 7.17
C THR A 57 13.45 -1.48 6.47
N LEU A 58 14.54 -1.25 7.18
CA LEU A 58 15.78 -0.70 6.61
C LEU A 58 16.38 -1.63 5.55
N THR A 59 16.34 -2.95 5.80
CA THR A 59 16.88 -3.95 4.86
C THR A 59 16.05 -4.00 3.58
N VAL A 60 14.71 -3.99 3.68
CA VAL A 60 13.81 -3.96 2.51
C VAL A 60 13.96 -2.64 1.76
N ALA A 61 13.98 -1.51 2.47
CA ALA A 61 14.10 -0.19 1.88
C ALA A 61 15.39 -0.05 1.05
N GLN A 62 16.53 -0.52 1.57
CA GLN A 62 17.79 -0.52 0.85
C GLN A 62 17.73 -1.38 -0.43
N ALA A 63 17.12 -2.56 -0.37
CA ALA A 63 16.98 -3.45 -1.52
C ALA A 63 16.06 -2.87 -2.60
N VAL A 64 14.96 -2.22 -2.21
CA VAL A 64 14.03 -1.54 -3.11
C VAL A 64 14.69 -0.34 -3.77
N GLU A 65 15.35 0.52 -3.01
CA GLU A 65 16.07 1.70 -3.51
C GLU A 65 17.10 1.34 -4.58
N ALA A 66 17.89 0.31 -4.31
CA ALA A 66 18.90 -0.18 -5.25
C ALA A 66 18.30 -0.74 -6.55
N ALA A 67 17.08 -1.31 -6.48
CA ALA A 67 16.39 -1.90 -7.63
C ALA A 67 15.60 -0.87 -8.45
N ASN A 68 14.87 0.02 -7.78
CA ASN A 68 14.08 1.08 -8.41
C ASN A 68 13.77 2.20 -7.40
N PRO A 69 14.47 3.34 -7.45
CA PRO A 69 14.26 4.45 -6.52
C PRO A 69 12.91 5.16 -6.70
N ALA A 70 12.16 4.89 -7.76
CA ALA A 70 10.80 5.42 -7.91
C ALA A 70 9.75 4.66 -7.06
N THR A 71 10.04 3.40 -6.68
CA THR A 71 9.14 2.61 -5.81
C THR A 71 9.13 3.19 -4.41
N ARG A 72 7.95 3.46 -3.86
CA ARG A 72 7.79 3.97 -2.50
C ARG A 72 7.77 2.83 -1.49
N VAL A 73 8.50 2.97 -0.39
CA VAL A 73 8.44 2.02 0.74
C VAL A 73 7.63 2.64 1.86
N VAL A 74 6.65 1.90 2.37
CA VAL A 74 5.82 2.29 3.53
C VAL A 74 5.84 1.19 4.60
N VAL A 75 5.59 1.57 5.85
CA VAL A 75 5.51 0.63 6.98
C VAL A 75 4.04 0.32 7.28
N ASP A 76 3.73 -0.90 7.67
CA ASP A 76 2.39 -1.29 8.15
C ASP A 76 2.22 -0.89 9.61
N ASP A 77 1.16 -0.14 9.94
CA ASP A 77 0.67 0.30 11.25
C ASP A 77 1.65 1.16 12.09
N SER A 78 2.95 0.89 12.07
CA SER A 78 3.93 1.48 13.00
C SER A 78 4.46 2.84 12.51
N VAL A 79 3.81 3.91 12.95
CA VAL A 79 4.18 5.30 12.63
C VAL A 79 5.56 5.66 13.19
N GLU A 80 5.89 5.17 14.40
CA GLU A 80 7.17 5.42 15.05
C GLU A 80 8.34 4.78 14.30
N VAL A 81 8.14 3.58 13.72
CA VAL A 81 9.17 2.91 12.90
C VAL A 81 9.35 3.65 11.57
N ALA A 82 8.25 4.05 10.93
CA ALA A 82 8.31 4.87 9.72
C ALA A 82 9.07 6.17 9.97
N ALA A 83 8.71 6.91 11.03
CA ALA A 83 9.39 8.15 11.42
C ALA A 83 10.89 7.95 11.71
N ALA A 84 11.23 6.87 12.44
CA ALA A 84 12.63 6.56 12.75
C ALA A 84 13.45 6.23 11.49
N ALA A 85 12.90 5.48 10.55
CA ALA A 85 13.54 5.14 9.28
C ALA A 85 13.71 6.38 8.39
N MET A 86 12.66 7.20 8.23
CA MET A 86 12.68 8.45 7.46
C MET A 86 13.73 9.43 8.02
N ARG A 87 13.80 9.59 9.34
CA ARG A 87 14.80 10.46 10.00
C ARG A 87 16.25 9.99 9.82
N ARG A 88 16.46 8.71 9.56
CA ARG A 88 17.78 8.15 9.21
C ARG A 88 18.14 8.34 7.75
N GLY A 89 17.27 8.94 6.94
CA GLY A 89 17.44 9.08 5.49
C GLY A 89 17.28 7.76 4.72
N ALA A 90 16.64 6.75 5.32
CA ALA A 90 16.32 5.51 4.62
C ALA A 90 15.24 5.76 3.56
N HIS A 91 15.22 4.93 2.53
CA HIS A 91 14.25 4.97 1.44
C HIS A 91 12.85 4.51 1.90
N VAL A 92 12.32 5.18 2.94
CA VAL A 92 11.01 4.98 3.53
C VAL A 92 10.22 6.28 3.36
N HIS A 93 8.97 6.17 2.94
CA HIS A 93 8.19 7.31 2.47
C HIS A 93 6.93 7.55 3.30
N GLY A 94 6.59 6.66 4.22
CA GLY A 94 5.41 6.83 5.06
C GLY A 94 4.88 5.54 5.66
N VAL A 95 3.57 5.48 5.86
CA VAL A 95 2.90 4.43 6.62
C VAL A 95 1.53 4.10 6.01
N HIS A 96 1.07 2.86 6.20
CA HIS A 96 -0.32 2.45 6.03
C HIS A 96 -0.91 2.10 7.39
N VAL A 97 -1.99 2.74 7.78
CA VAL A 97 -2.64 2.55 9.09
C VAL A 97 -4.03 1.92 8.97
N GLY A 98 -4.43 1.21 10.01
CA GLY A 98 -5.78 0.70 10.19
C GLY A 98 -6.69 1.67 10.93
N GLN A 99 -7.92 1.20 11.26
CA GLN A 99 -8.93 2.01 11.94
C GLN A 99 -8.66 2.19 13.44
N ASP A 100 -7.91 1.27 14.02
CA ASP A 100 -7.58 1.24 15.46
C ASP A 100 -6.18 1.81 15.76
N ASP A 101 -5.45 2.25 14.69
CA ASP A 101 -4.13 2.85 14.80
C ASP A 101 -4.22 4.36 15.05
N LEU A 102 -3.08 5.07 15.00
CA LEU A 102 -3.06 6.52 15.13
C LEU A 102 -3.94 7.20 14.09
N PRO A 103 -4.76 8.19 14.48
CA PRO A 103 -5.58 8.96 13.54
C PRO A 103 -4.76 9.62 12.44
N VAL A 104 -5.33 9.69 11.23
CA VAL A 104 -4.67 10.25 10.04
C VAL A 104 -4.08 11.65 10.26
N PRO A 105 -4.76 12.59 10.94
CA PRO A 105 -4.18 13.90 11.24
C PRO A 105 -2.91 13.84 12.10
N ASP A 106 -2.87 12.93 13.09
CA ASP A 106 -1.70 12.75 13.96
C ASP A 106 -0.55 12.09 13.20
N VAL A 107 -0.84 11.09 12.35
CA VAL A 107 0.14 10.49 11.44
C VAL A 107 0.78 11.56 10.56
N ARG A 108 -0.03 12.42 9.95
CA ARG A 108 0.43 13.52 9.10
C ARG A 108 1.28 14.53 9.86
N ALA A 109 0.88 14.87 11.10
CA ALA A 109 1.65 15.78 11.96
C ALA A 109 3.04 15.21 12.31
N LEU A 110 3.15 13.90 12.50
CA LEU A 110 4.41 13.23 12.84
C LEU A 110 5.34 13.03 11.64
N LEU A 111 4.79 12.67 10.47
CA LEU A 111 5.59 12.30 9.29
C LEU A 111 5.81 13.44 8.29
N GLY A 112 5.05 14.53 8.40
CA GLY A 112 5.13 15.69 7.50
C GLY A 112 4.23 15.60 6.28
N SER A 113 4.17 16.70 5.48
CA SER A 113 3.26 16.87 4.35
C SER A 113 3.52 15.90 3.19
N ASP A 114 4.78 15.51 2.99
CA ASP A 114 5.22 14.74 1.82
C ASP A 114 5.15 13.21 2.03
N ALA A 115 4.81 12.79 3.26
CA ALA A 115 4.72 11.37 3.59
C ALA A 115 3.57 10.69 2.83
N VAL A 116 3.79 9.45 2.42
CA VAL A 116 2.72 8.56 1.91
C VAL A 116 1.90 8.08 3.09
N VAL A 117 0.61 8.38 3.11
CA VAL A 117 -0.32 7.92 4.17
C VAL A 117 -1.46 7.15 3.52
N GLY A 118 -1.51 5.85 3.80
CA GLY A 118 -2.62 4.97 3.43
C GLY A 118 -3.51 4.66 4.62
N LEU A 119 -4.81 4.47 4.37
CA LEU A 119 -5.79 4.08 5.40
C LEU A 119 -6.56 2.83 4.99
N THR A 120 -6.64 1.84 5.87
CA THR A 120 -7.50 0.67 5.67
C THR A 120 -8.97 1.07 5.75
N THR A 121 -9.74 0.68 4.73
CA THR A 121 -11.21 0.77 4.70
C THR A 121 -11.81 -0.60 4.34
N GLY A 122 -12.99 -0.68 3.75
CA GLY A 122 -13.55 -1.95 3.27
C GLY A 122 -15.07 -1.99 3.40
N THR A 123 -15.66 -0.93 3.92
CA THR A 123 -17.10 -0.67 3.85
C THR A 123 -17.36 0.71 3.26
N LEU A 124 -18.57 0.95 2.79
CA LEU A 124 -18.94 2.27 2.26
C LEU A 124 -18.78 3.35 3.33
N GLU A 125 -19.23 3.07 4.54
CA GLU A 125 -19.19 3.99 5.68
C GLU A 125 -17.75 4.42 5.99
N LEU A 126 -16.81 3.48 5.98
CA LEU A 126 -15.39 3.77 6.22
C LEU A 126 -14.74 4.58 5.08
N VAL A 127 -15.18 4.35 3.84
CA VAL A 127 -14.73 5.17 2.69
C VAL A 127 -15.29 6.58 2.79
N GLU A 128 -16.55 6.74 3.14
CA GLU A 128 -17.18 8.06 3.33
C GLU A 128 -16.53 8.82 4.50
N GLN A 129 -16.24 8.16 5.61
CA GLN A 129 -15.50 8.74 6.75
C GLN A 129 -14.07 9.17 6.36
N ALA A 130 -13.37 8.35 5.56
CA ALA A 130 -12.03 8.69 5.09
C ALA A 130 -11.98 9.98 4.26
N ASN A 131 -13.10 10.38 3.64
CA ASN A 131 -13.19 11.63 2.88
C ASN A 131 -13.00 12.89 3.74
N GLU A 132 -13.21 12.81 5.05
CA GLU A 132 -12.92 13.91 5.98
C GLU A 132 -11.43 14.25 5.98
N TRP A 133 -10.58 13.28 5.65
CA TRP A 133 -9.12 13.42 5.60
C TRP A 133 -8.55 13.25 4.20
N ALA A 134 -9.35 13.49 3.15
CA ALA A 134 -8.92 13.28 1.77
C ALA A 134 -7.63 14.04 1.41
N ASP A 135 -7.47 15.27 1.92
CA ASP A 135 -6.28 16.10 1.69
C ASP A 135 -5.04 15.63 2.47
N LEU A 136 -5.22 14.69 3.42
CA LEU A 136 -4.15 14.11 4.24
C LEU A 136 -3.79 12.69 3.80
N LEU A 137 -4.63 12.04 3.01
CA LEU A 137 -4.47 10.67 2.54
C LEU A 137 -3.86 10.63 1.13
N THR A 138 -3.03 9.62 0.89
CA THR A 138 -2.54 9.29 -0.45
C THR A 138 -3.46 8.30 -1.15
N TYR A 139 -4.00 7.33 -0.41
CA TYR A 139 -4.91 6.30 -0.91
C TYR A 139 -5.66 5.64 0.26
N VAL A 140 -6.73 4.93 -0.07
CA VAL A 140 -7.41 4.00 0.85
C VAL A 140 -7.28 2.56 0.35
N GLY A 141 -7.00 1.64 1.27
CA GLY A 141 -6.99 0.20 1.00
C GLY A 141 -8.35 -0.40 1.32
N ALA A 142 -9.08 -0.91 0.33
CA ALA A 142 -10.40 -1.50 0.49
C ALA A 142 -10.38 -3.02 0.35
N GLY A 143 -10.76 -3.72 1.41
CA GLY A 143 -10.79 -5.18 1.46
C GLY A 143 -11.61 -5.75 2.62
N PRO A 144 -11.78 -7.09 2.67
CA PRO A 144 -11.15 -8.06 1.77
C PRO A 144 -11.87 -8.18 0.42
N PHE A 145 -11.11 -8.41 -0.65
CA PHE A 145 -11.69 -8.71 -1.97
C PHE A 145 -12.36 -10.09 -1.97
N ARG A 146 -11.66 -11.11 -1.41
CA ARG A 146 -12.16 -12.46 -1.16
C ARG A 146 -11.96 -12.85 0.32
N PRO A 147 -12.60 -13.92 0.81
CA PRO A 147 -12.27 -14.47 2.14
C PRO A 147 -10.77 -14.74 2.23
N THR A 148 -10.11 -14.24 3.26
CA THR A 148 -8.65 -14.38 3.41
C THR A 148 -8.28 -14.75 4.84
N PRO A 149 -7.37 -15.72 5.04
CA PRO A 149 -6.85 -16.05 6.36
C PRO A 149 -5.76 -15.06 6.82
N THR A 150 -5.26 -14.18 5.93
CA THR A 150 -4.11 -13.31 6.22
C THR A 150 -4.44 -12.19 7.21
N LYS A 151 -5.68 -11.70 7.20
CA LYS A 151 -6.21 -10.73 8.17
C LYS A 151 -7.69 -11.01 8.34
N ASP A 152 -8.07 -11.54 9.50
CA ASP A 152 -9.48 -11.59 9.86
C ASP A 152 -9.96 -10.18 10.21
N SER A 153 -10.68 -9.58 9.31
CA SER A 153 -11.24 -8.23 9.50
C SER A 153 -12.69 -8.27 10.00
N GLY A 154 -13.29 -9.45 10.13
CA GLY A 154 -14.72 -9.61 10.43
C GLY A 154 -15.65 -9.05 9.36
N ARG A 155 -15.11 -8.62 8.19
CA ARG A 155 -15.87 -7.97 7.10
C ARG A 155 -16.22 -8.97 6.02
N SER A 156 -17.41 -8.79 5.43
CA SER A 156 -17.79 -9.55 4.24
C SER A 156 -16.89 -9.19 3.06
N PRO A 157 -16.55 -10.16 2.18
CA PRO A 157 -15.81 -9.89 0.97
C PRO A 157 -16.55 -8.89 0.07
N ILE A 158 -15.78 -7.98 -0.54
CA ILE A 158 -16.32 -6.93 -1.42
C ILE A 158 -16.69 -7.52 -2.80
N GLY A 159 -15.88 -8.45 -3.32
CA GLY A 159 -16.03 -8.96 -4.68
C GLY A 159 -15.83 -7.87 -5.74
N VAL A 160 -15.85 -8.26 -7.03
CA VAL A 160 -15.70 -7.29 -8.13
C VAL A 160 -16.84 -6.26 -8.11
N ASP A 161 -18.06 -6.70 -7.90
CA ASP A 161 -19.28 -5.87 -8.01
C ASP A 161 -19.41 -4.83 -6.89
N GLY A 162 -18.70 -4.99 -5.78
CA GLY A 162 -18.74 -4.05 -4.66
C GLY A 162 -17.87 -2.80 -4.85
N TYR A 163 -16.78 -2.90 -5.64
CA TYR A 163 -15.83 -1.79 -5.80
C TYR A 163 -16.38 -0.55 -6.49
N PRO A 164 -17.21 -0.63 -7.56
CA PRO A 164 -17.69 0.58 -8.23
C PRO A 164 -18.37 1.57 -7.27
N ARG A 165 -19.11 1.05 -6.29
CA ARG A 165 -19.76 1.89 -5.26
C ARG A 165 -18.76 2.55 -4.33
N LEU A 166 -17.71 1.84 -3.92
CA LEU A 166 -16.64 2.38 -3.06
C LEU A 166 -15.83 3.44 -3.79
N VAL A 167 -15.49 3.17 -5.07
CA VAL A 167 -14.77 4.12 -5.92
C VAL A 167 -15.57 5.40 -6.12
N ALA A 168 -16.86 5.29 -6.43
CA ALA A 168 -17.74 6.43 -6.63
C ALA A 168 -17.92 7.30 -5.37
N ALA A 169 -17.81 6.69 -4.18
CA ALA A 169 -17.91 7.40 -2.90
C ALA A 169 -16.60 8.00 -2.43
N SER A 170 -15.44 7.52 -2.91
CA SER A 170 -14.13 7.92 -2.44
C SER A 170 -13.63 9.20 -3.12
N ARG A 171 -13.07 10.11 -2.33
CA ARG A 171 -12.34 11.30 -2.82
C ARG A 171 -10.84 11.04 -3.00
N VAL A 172 -10.36 9.86 -2.63
CA VAL A 172 -8.96 9.45 -2.77
C VAL A 172 -8.86 8.14 -3.54
N PRO A 173 -7.70 7.82 -4.15
CA PRO A 173 -7.51 6.56 -4.87
C PRO A 173 -7.84 5.35 -4.02
N VAL A 174 -8.64 4.42 -4.57
CA VAL A 174 -9.00 3.15 -3.91
C VAL A 174 -8.09 2.04 -4.41
N VAL A 175 -7.44 1.31 -3.50
CA VAL A 175 -6.60 0.14 -3.77
C VAL A 175 -7.32 -1.10 -3.27
N ALA A 176 -7.58 -2.06 -4.14
CA ALA A 176 -8.21 -3.32 -3.78
C ALA A 176 -7.19 -4.25 -3.09
N ILE A 177 -7.60 -4.88 -1.98
CA ILE A 177 -6.74 -5.79 -1.19
C ILE A 177 -7.56 -6.97 -0.62
N GLY A 178 -6.88 -8.03 -0.23
CA GLY A 178 -7.45 -9.19 0.44
C GLY A 178 -7.68 -10.35 -0.52
N ASP A 179 -6.68 -11.23 -0.61
CA ASP A 179 -6.61 -12.38 -1.52
C ASP A 179 -6.77 -12.01 -3.01
N VAL A 180 -6.13 -10.90 -3.40
CA VAL A 180 -6.03 -10.49 -4.80
C VAL A 180 -4.88 -11.24 -5.47
N HIS A 181 -5.13 -11.76 -6.67
CA HIS A 181 -4.16 -12.42 -7.53
C HIS A 181 -3.90 -11.60 -8.80
N PRO A 182 -2.76 -11.77 -9.49
CA PRO A 182 -2.46 -11.05 -10.74
C PRO A 182 -3.51 -11.22 -11.84
N GLU A 183 -4.24 -12.35 -11.80
CA GLU A 183 -5.34 -12.68 -12.72
C GLU A 183 -6.56 -11.76 -12.55
N ASP A 184 -6.77 -11.24 -11.35
CA ASP A 184 -7.92 -10.40 -11.01
C ASP A 184 -7.74 -8.95 -11.49
N ALA A 185 -6.50 -8.56 -11.82
CA ALA A 185 -6.14 -7.18 -12.08
C ALA A 185 -7.02 -6.52 -13.17
N ALA A 186 -7.30 -7.22 -14.26
CA ALA A 186 -8.12 -6.68 -15.35
C ALA A 186 -9.58 -6.43 -14.92
N ALA A 187 -10.17 -7.39 -14.20
CA ALA A 187 -11.53 -7.25 -13.69
C ALA A 187 -11.61 -6.11 -12.64
N LEU A 188 -10.61 -6.02 -11.74
CA LEU A 188 -10.55 -4.95 -10.74
C LEU A 188 -10.31 -3.58 -11.38
N ALA A 189 -9.41 -3.48 -12.35
CA ALA A 189 -9.18 -2.22 -13.08
C ALA A 189 -10.47 -1.68 -13.74
N SER A 190 -11.32 -2.57 -14.29
CA SER A 190 -12.60 -2.17 -14.89
C SER A 190 -13.61 -1.59 -13.89
N THR A 191 -13.42 -1.79 -12.59
CA THR A 191 -14.28 -1.23 -11.52
C THR A 191 -13.95 0.21 -11.17
N GLY A 192 -12.83 0.76 -11.69
CA GLY A 192 -12.34 2.09 -11.39
C GLY A 192 -11.41 2.16 -10.17
N VAL A 193 -11.04 1.04 -9.54
CA VAL A 193 -9.97 1.09 -8.50
C VAL A 193 -8.66 1.56 -9.11
N ALA A 194 -7.89 2.33 -8.36
CA ALA A 194 -6.62 2.89 -8.81
C ALA A 194 -5.48 1.87 -8.84
N GLY A 195 -5.63 0.74 -8.15
CA GLY A 195 -4.63 -0.31 -8.09
C GLY A 195 -5.04 -1.50 -7.24
N VAL A 196 -4.13 -2.45 -7.13
CA VAL A 196 -4.30 -3.67 -6.33
C VAL A 196 -3.09 -3.92 -5.43
N ALA A 197 -3.34 -4.37 -4.20
CA ALA A 197 -2.32 -4.80 -3.27
C ALA A 197 -2.28 -6.33 -3.19
N LEU A 198 -1.09 -6.89 -3.41
CA LEU A 198 -0.85 -8.32 -3.43
C LEU A 198 0.06 -8.72 -2.24
N VAL A 199 -0.33 -9.74 -1.52
CA VAL A 199 0.40 -10.30 -0.37
C VAL A 199 0.90 -11.71 -0.72
N SER A 200 0.08 -12.72 -0.45
CA SER A 200 0.42 -14.13 -0.63
C SER A 200 0.67 -14.50 -2.09
N ALA A 201 0.01 -13.86 -3.03
CA ALA A 201 0.19 -14.10 -4.45
C ALA A 201 1.64 -13.84 -4.90
N LEU A 202 2.24 -12.71 -4.46
CA LEU A 202 3.65 -12.42 -4.77
C LEU A 202 4.62 -13.24 -3.92
N ALA A 203 4.31 -13.45 -2.63
CA ALA A 203 5.16 -14.24 -1.73
C ALA A 203 5.32 -15.71 -2.20
N ARG A 204 4.34 -16.25 -2.90
CA ARG A 204 4.35 -17.63 -3.44
C ARG A 204 4.63 -17.71 -4.94
N SER A 205 4.86 -16.56 -5.58
CA SER A 205 5.10 -16.51 -7.02
C SER A 205 6.43 -17.16 -7.39
N ARG A 206 6.44 -17.87 -8.51
CA ARG A 206 7.67 -18.37 -9.14
C ARG A 206 8.32 -17.32 -10.05
N ASP A 207 7.56 -16.31 -10.46
CA ASP A 207 8.01 -15.20 -11.29
C ASP A 207 7.29 -13.91 -10.89
N PRO A 208 7.70 -13.29 -9.75
CA PRO A 208 7.04 -12.10 -9.23
C PRO A 208 7.16 -10.90 -10.18
N GLN A 209 8.21 -10.83 -10.99
CA GLN A 209 8.35 -9.76 -11.98
C GLN A 209 7.31 -9.85 -13.09
N ARG A 210 7.03 -11.06 -13.57
CA ARG A 210 5.97 -11.30 -14.56
C ARG A 210 4.60 -10.92 -13.98
N ASP A 211 4.34 -11.30 -12.74
CA ASP A 211 3.08 -11.03 -12.06
C ASP A 211 2.86 -9.52 -11.86
N VAL A 212 3.89 -8.79 -11.44
CA VAL A 212 3.85 -7.32 -11.35
C VAL A 212 3.57 -6.69 -12.72
N ARG A 213 4.30 -7.09 -13.77
CA ARG A 213 4.07 -6.57 -15.13
C ARG A 213 2.66 -6.88 -15.63
N ARG A 214 2.11 -8.05 -15.31
CA ARG A 214 0.72 -8.41 -15.63
C ARG A 214 -0.27 -7.46 -14.99
N VAL A 215 -0.09 -7.16 -13.70
CA VAL A 215 -0.93 -6.19 -12.99
C VAL A 215 -0.83 -4.80 -13.64
N LEU A 216 0.38 -4.31 -13.84
CA LEU A 216 0.58 -2.98 -14.44
C LEU A 216 -0.05 -2.87 -15.85
N SER A 217 0.04 -3.94 -16.65
CA SER A 217 -0.58 -3.97 -17.98
C SER A 217 -2.11 -3.85 -17.93
N ALA A 218 -2.75 -4.36 -16.87
CA ALA A 218 -4.19 -4.28 -16.70
C ALA A 218 -4.67 -2.85 -16.36
N PHE A 219 -3.84 -2.06 -15.68
CA PHE A 219 -4.16 -0.66 -15.32
C PHE A 219 -3.69 0.37 -16.37
N GLY A 220 -3.04 -0.07 -17.46
CA GLY A 220 -2.51 0.83 -18.49
C GLY A 220 -1.29 1.65 -18.03
N THR A 221 -0.83 2.56 -18.89
CA THR A 221 0.20 3.54 -18.49
C THR A 221 -0.40 4.55 -17.52
N ALA A 222 0.33 4.88 -16.43
CA ALA A 222 -0.07 5.97 -15.56
C ALA A 222 -0.18 7.24 -16.41
N THR A 223 -1.40 7.72 -16.64
CA THR A 223 -1.61 9.03 -17.25
C THR A 223 -1.21 10.07 -16.21
N ALA A 224 -0.08 10.75 -16.45
CA ALA A 224 0.23 11.98 -15.74
C ALA A 224 -0.76 13.04 -16.26
N GLU A 225 -1.83 13.30 -15.50
CA GLU A 225 -2.64 14.52 -15.61
C GLU A 225 -2.23 15.51 -14.51
#